data_6be2b6d1b1e5d5a9a7368b9e307c47fa
#
_entry.id   6be2b6d1b1e5d5a9a7368b9e307c47fa
#
_cell.length_a   1.000
_cell.length_b   1.000
_cell.length_c   1.000
_cell.angle_alpha   90.00
_cell.angle_beta   90.00
_cell.angle_gamma   90.00
#
_symmetry.space_group_name_H-M   'P 1'
#
loop_
_entity.id
_entity.type
_entity.pdbx_description
1 polymer ?
#
loop_
_entity_poly.entity_id
_entity_poly.type
_entity_poly.pdbx_seq_one_letter_code
_entity_poly.pdbx_strand_id
1 'polypeptide(L)'
;MQHQMEAADKRTALIVHGSDVTAKRIRSILQTRGWESTICGDGDKAVDEYVRMKPSMVFMGLNIPTLDGHIAALEMRESDPQARIVFVTSRSRLQKAVDASYSAGAVAVLTTPLTQSDFDQNWVLMNGPIPDAPGLADLDELYPDIDEITEKPPIPSNEMLPPLPPTPPGGPPPIPEGFPEPTAVESKKKRSGTVSYTHLTLPPNREV
;
A
#
# COMPACT_ATOMS: atom_id res chain seq x y z
N MET A 1 43.55 -6.83 -14.20
CA MET A 1 42.26 -7.31 -14.71
C MET A 1 41.52 -8.20 -13.70
N GLN A 2 41.40 -7.79 -12.42
CA GLN A 2 40.78 -8.60 -11.35
C GLN A 2 39.73 -7.84 -10.52
N HIS A 3 39.34 -6.60 -10.90
CA HIS A 3 38.35 -5.80 -10.18
C HIS A 3 36.94 -5.79 -10.78
N GLN A 4 36.64 -6.62 -11.81
CA GLN A 4 35.31 -6.66 -12.45
C GLN A 4 34.49 -7.90 -12.13
N MET A 5 34.97 -8.80 -11.25
CA MET A 5 34.26 -10.04 -10.92
C MET A 5 33.57 -10.03 -9.54
N GLU A 6 33.64 -8.93 -8.77
CA GLU A 6 33.04 -8.84 -7.43
C GLU A 6 31.72 -8.06 -7.36
N ALA A 7 31.17 -7.61 -8.49
CA ALA A 7 29.82 -7.06 -8.57
C ALA A 7 28.75 -8.16 -8.83
N ALA A 8 29.16 -9.43 -8.80
CA ALA A 8 28.27 -10.54 -9.06
C ALA A 8 27.42 -10.82 -7.80
N ASP A 9 26.15 -10.42 -7.91
CA ASP A 9 25.03 -11.02 -7.19
C ASP A 9 24.89 -10.71 -5.70
N LYS A 10 25.02 -9.44 -5.35
CA LYS A 10 24.60 -8.98 -4.02
C LYS A 10 23.09 -9.09 -3.96
N ARG A 11 22.60 -10.18 -3.38
CA ARG A 11 21.14 -10.41 -3.25
C ARG A 11 20.55 -9.36 -2.35
N THR A 12 19.63 -8.57 -2.93
CA THR A 12 18.96 -7.47 -2.24
C THR A 12 17.50 -7.82 -1.99
N ALA A 13 16.97 -7.38 -0.86
CA ALA A 13 15.56 -7.54 -0.53
C ALA A 13 14.94 -6.20 -0.14
N LEU A 14 13.70 -6.00 -0.54
CA LEU A 14 12.85 -4.91 -0.07
C LEU A 14 11.89 -5.47 0.99
N ILE A 15 11.82 -4.83 2.16
CA ILE A 15 10.94 -5.24 3.25
C ILE A 15 9.90 -4.14 3.45
N VAL A 16 8.66 -4.43 3.11
CA VAL A 16 7.54 -3.48 3.18
C VAL A 16 6.56 -3.96 4.25
N HIS A 17 6.58 -3.34 5.40
CA HIS A 17 5.76 -3.79 6.52
C HIS A 17 5.41 -2.68 7.50
N GLY A 18 4.12 -2.56 7.88
CA GLY A 18 3.65 -1.55 8.84
C GLY A 18 4.15 -1.74 10.28
N SER A 19 4.75 -2.90 10.61
CA SER A 19 5.35 -3.15 11.93
C SER A 19 6.87 -3.19 11.85
N ASP A 20 7.51 -2.23 12.49
CA ASP A 20 8.98 -2.13 12.59
C ASP A 20 9.61 -3.39 13.21
N VAL A 21 8.93 -3.99 14.19
CA VAL A 21 9.44 -5.20 14.86
C VAL A 21 9.55 -6.36 13.87
N THR A 22 8.49 -6.56 13.08
CA THR A 22 8.47 -7.60 12.05
C THR A 22 9.52 -7.31 10.96
N ALA A 23 9.58 -6.07 10.48
CA ALA A 23 10.54 -5.66 9.46
C ALA A 23 11.99 -5.88 9.92
N LYS A 24 12.32 -5.48 11.15
CA LYS A 24 13.65 -5.71 11.75
C LYS A 24 13.96 -7.20 11.94
N ARG A 25 12.95 -8.01 12.27
CA ARG A 25 13.11 -9.46 12.38
C ARG A 25 13.45 -10.09 11.04
N ILE A 26 12.72 -9.73 9.96
CA ILE A 26 13.01 -10.18 8.61
C ILE A 26 14.41 -9.77 8.20
N ARG A 27 14.79 -8.50 8.42
CA ARG A 27 16.14 -8.00 8.14
C ARG A 27 17.22 -8.83 8.85
N SER A 28 17.05 -9.11 10.15
CA SER A 28 18.00 -9.91 10.91
C SER A 28 18.18 -11.31 10.32
N ILE A 29 17.10 -11.97 9.91
CA ILE A 29 17.18 -13.30 9.29
C ILE A 29 17.87 -13.24 7.91
N LEU A 30 17.57 -12.22 7.11
CA LEU A 30 18.21 -12.03 5.80
C LEU A 30 19.71 -11.72 5.93
N GLN A 31 20.11 -10.91 6.90
CA GLN A 31 21.51 -10.60 7.18
C GLN A 31 22.33 -11.85 7.52
N THR A 32 21.77 -12.80 8.29
CA THR A 32 22.47 -14.08 8.58
C THR A 32 22.71 -14.92 7.33
N ARG A 33 22.02 -14.61 6.23
CA ARG A 33 22.15 -15.28 4.91
C ARG A 33 22.95 -14.45 3.91
N GLY A 34 23.56 -13.35 4.35
CA GLY A 34 24.35 -12.46 3.50
C GLY A 34 23.53 -11.59 2.53
N TRP A 35 22.21 -11.40 2.80
CA TRP A 35 21.37 -10.52 2.01
C TRP A 35 21.44 -9.09 2.54
N GLU A 36 21.48 -8.13 1.64
CA GLU A 36 21.21 -6.73 1.96
C GLU A 36 19.71 -6.46 1.90
N SER A 37 19.21 -5.60 2.80
CA SER A 37 17.76 -5.30 2.79
C SER A 37 17.48 -3.85 3.13
N THR A 38 16.52 -3.29 2.41
CA THR A 38 15.93 -1.97 2.66
C THR A 38 14.55 -2.16 3.29
N ILE A 39 14.23 -1.35 4.31
CA ILE A 39 12.90 -1.35 4.95
C ILE A 39 12.14 -0.12 4.47
N CYS A 40 10.90 -0.33 4.02
CA CYS A 40 9.92 0.69 3.73
C CYS A 40 8.66 0.44 4.56
N GLY A 41 8.12 1.47 5.19
CA GLY A 41 6.89 1.37 5.99
C GLY A 41 5.64 1.87 5.27
N ASP A 42 5.75 2.24 4.00
CA ASP A 42 4.71 2.86 3.19
C ASP A 42 4.57 2.13 1.86
N GLY A 43 3.33 1.82 1.47
CA GLY A 43 3.07 0.98 0.30
C GLY A 43 3.38 1.68 -1.03
N ASP A 44 3.02 2.93 -1.15
CA ASP A 44 3.24 3.75 -2.35
C ASP A 44 4.74 3.95 -2.61
N LYS A 45 5.46 4.39 -1.57
CA LYS A 45 6.93 4.52 -1.64
C LYS A 45 7.64 3.20 -1.91
N ALA A 46 7.04 2.08 -1.50
CA ALA A 46 7.62 0.77 -1.75
C ALA A 46 7.60 0.39 -3.23
N VAL A 47 6.56 0.80 -3.96
CA VAL A 47 6.50 0.62 -5.43
C VAL A 47 7.61 1.43 -6.09
N ASP A 48 7.77 2.71 -5.74
CA ASP A 48 8.86 3.55 -6.24
C ASP A 48 10.25 2.95 -5.95
N GLU A 49 10.46 2.50 -4.71
CA GLU A 49 11.71 1.86 -4.29
C GLU A 49 11.97 0.56 -5.05
N TYR A 50 10.90 -0.23 -5.33
CA TYR A 50 11.00 -1.44 -6.13
C TYR A 50 11.52 -1.14 -7.55
N VAL A 51 10.90 -0.19 -8.23
CA VAL A 51 11.28 0.21 -9.59
C VAL A 51 12.73 0.71 -9.62
N ARG A 52 13.14 1.46 -8.60
CA ARG A 52 14.48 2.03 -8.48
C ARG A 52 15.57 0.99 -8.20
N MET A 53 15.29 0.04 -7.29
CA MET A 53 16.26 -0.91 -6.76
C MET A 53 16.26 -2.25 -7.48
N LYS A 54 15.13 -2.64 -8.05
CA LYS A 54 14.87 -4.00 -8.61
C LYS A 54 15.41 -5.10 -7.70
N PRO A 55 14.90 -5.22 -6.47
CA PRO A 55 15.41 -6.18 -5.50
C PRO A 55 15.14 -7.61 -5.97
N SER A 56 16.00 -8.54 -5.56
CA SER A 56 15.84 -9.97 -5.87
C SER A 56 14.61 -10.59 -5.20
N MET A 57 14.08 -9.98 -4.12
CA MET A 57 12.90 -10.44 -3.38
C MET A 57 12.24 -9.31 -2.60
N VAL A 58 10.92 -9.34 -2.52
CA VAL A 58 10.12 -8.38 -1.74
C VAL A 58 9.38 -9.12 -0.63
N PHE A 59 9.51 -8.67 0.61
CA PHE A 59 8.69 -9.13 1.74
C PHE A 59 7.61 -8.10 2.01
N MET A 60 6.35 -8.46 1.72
CA MET A 60 5.22 -7.56 1.71
C MET A 60 4.23 -7.87 2.84
N GLY A 61 3.97 -6.91 3.73
CA GLY A 61 2.85 -6.98 4.67
C GLY A 61 1.53 -6.69 3.96
N LEU A 62 0.40 -7.19 4.46
CA LEU A 62 -0.90 -6.86 3.88
C LEU A 62 -1.35 -5.45 4.24
N ASN A 63 -1.32 -5.14 5.54
CA ASN A 63 -1.75 -3.83 6.04
C ASN A 63 -0.55 -2.89 6.12
N ILE A 64 -0.42 -2.05 5.14
CA ILE A 64 0.62 -1.03 5.05
C ILE A 64 -0.08 0.32 4.93
N PRO A 65 0.46 1.38 5.52
CA PRO A 65 -0.04 2.74 5.32
C PRO A 65 -0.02 3.14 3.84
N THR A 66 -0.90 4.04 3.46
CA THR A 66 -1.04 4.66 2.15
C THR A 66 -1.62 3.72 1.10
N LEU A 67 -0.97 2.61 0.82
CA LEU A 67 -1.38 1.62 -0.17
C LEU A 67 -1.40 0.21 0.47
N ASP A 68 -2.52 -0.53 0.33
CA ASP A 68 -2.61 -1.93 0.82
C ASP A 68 -1.56 -2.79 0.12
N GLY A 69 -0.91 -3.68 0.87
CA GLY A 69 0.17 -4.51 0.33
C GLY A 69 -0.24 -5.42 -0.82
N HIS A 70 -1.52 -5.79 -0.92
CA HIS A 70 -2.02 -6.53 -2.08
C HIS A 70 -1.97 -5.68 -3.36
N ILE A 71 -2.42 -4.43 -3.29
CA ILE A 71 -2.40 -3.50 -4.43
C ILE A 71 -0.95 -3.15 -4.80
N ALA A 72 -0.12 -2.82 -3.81
CA ALA A 72 1.31 -2.57 -4.07
C ALA A 72 2.01 -3.77 -4.74
N ALA A 73 1.63 -5.00 -4.38
CA ALA A 73 2.15 -6.20 -5.01
C ALA A 73 1.71 -6.33 -6.47
N LEU A 74 0.46 -6.00 -6.79
CA LEU A 74 -0.04 -5.99 -8.17
C LEU A 74 0.68 -4.94 -9.01
N GLU A 75 0.84 -3.71 -8.53
CA GLU A 75 1.58 -2.65 -9.23
C GLU A 75 3.05 -3.03 -9.48
N MET A 76 3.71 -3.68 -8.51
CA MET A 76 5.06 -4.21 -8.72
C MET A 76 5.09 -5.30 -9.79
N ARG A 77 4.09 -6.18 -9.84
CA ARG A 77 3.98 -7.25 -10.83
C ARG A 77 3.62 -6.74 -12.23
N GLU A 78 2.83 -5.69 -12.32
CA GLU A 78 2.56 -4.97 -13.57
C GLU A 78 3.82 -4.35 -14.15
N SER A 79 4.61 -3.69 -13.29
CA SER A 79 5.90 -3.09 -13.69
C SER A 79 6.98 -4.13 -14.02
N ASP A 80 6.96 -5.28 -13.35
CA ASP A 80 7.93 -6.37 -13.53
C ASP A 80 7.27 -7.74 -13.31
N PRO A 81 6.94 -8.46 -14.38
CA PRO A 81 6.37 -9.81 -14.31
C PRO A 81 7.26 -10.82 -13.56
N GLN A 82 8.55 -10.52 -13.37
CA GLN A 82 9.48 -11.34 -12.61
C GLN A 82 9.63 -10.90 -11.15
N ALA A 83 8.81 -9.97 -10.68
CA ALA A 83 8.81 -9.54 -9.29
C ALA A 83 8.52 -10.71 -8.35
N ARG A 84 9.47 -11.00 -7.45
CA ARG A 84 9.39 -12.11 -6.50
C ARG A 84 8.88 -11.60 -5.17
N ILE A 85 7.60 -11.85 -4.90
CA ILE A 85 6.89 -11.30 -3.73
C ILE A 85 6.59 -12.41 -2.73
N VAL A 86 6.85 -12.15 -1.44
CA VAL A 86 6.54 -13.01 -0.31
C VAL A 86 5.64 -12.21 0.64
N PHE A 87 4.41 -12.66 0.85
CA PHE A 87 3.55 -12.03 1.84
C PHE A 87 3.92 -12.42 3.27
N VAL A 88 3.87 -11.45 4.18
CA VAL A 88 4.10 -11.65 5.62
C VAL A 88 2.88 -11.16 6.39
N THR A 89 2.25 -12.06 7.14
CA THR A 89 0.98 -11.76 7.79
C THR A 89 0.86 -12.43 9.16
N SER A 90 -0.13 -12.02 9.96
CA SER A 90 -0.50 -12.75 11.18
C SER A 90 -1.37 -13.97 10.84
N ARG A 91 -1.41 -14.97 11.72
CA ARG A 91 -2.25 -16.16 11.55
C ARG A 91 -3.73 -15.82 11.36
N SER A 92 -4.23 -14.78 12.01
CA SER A 92 -5.61 -14.34 11.88
C SER A 92 -5.99 -13.80 10.49
N ARG A 93 -5.00 -13.42 9.69
CA ARG A 93 -5.18 -12.87 8.34
C ARG A 93 -4.61 -13.78 7.24
N LEU A 94 -4.27 -15.01 7.59
CA LEU A 94 -3.64 -15.95 6.67
C LEU A 94 -4.49 -16.17 5.42
N GLN A 95 -5.82 -16.33 5.57
CA GLN A 95 -6.71 -16.54 4.41
C GLN A 95 -6.64 -15.35 3.44
N LYS A 96 -6.76 -14.13 3.96
CA LYS A 96 -6.63 -12.92 3.12
C LYS A 96 -5.27 -12.84 2.42
N ALA A 97 -4.20 -13.29 3.09
CA ALA A 97 -2.87 -13.31 2.48
C ALA A 97 -2.73 -14.39 1.40
N VAL A 98 -3.37 -15.53 1.56
CA VAL A 98 -3.40 -16.58 0.55
C VAL A 98 -4.16 -16.10 -0.70
N ASP A 99 -5.31 -15.45 -0.51
CA ASP A 99 -6.10 -14.89 -1.62
C ASP A 99 -5.30 -13.81 -2.36
N ALA A 100 -4.66 -12.88 -1.62
CA ALA A 100 -3.79 -11.86 -2.19
C ALA A 100 -2.55 -12.47 -2.90
N SER A 101 -1.99 -13.55 -2.33
CA SER A 101 -0.86 -14.29 -2.92
C SER A 101 -1.23 -14.92 -4.24
N TYR A 102 -2.41 -15.51 -4.34
CA TYR A 102 -2.91 -16.07 -5.59
C TYR A 102 -3.13 -14.98 -6.63
N SER A 103 -3.82 -13.88 -6.25
CA SER A 103 -4.11 -12.76 -7.14
C SER A 103 -2.85 -12.09 -7.69
N ALA A 104 -1.86 -11.81 -6.85
CA ALA A 104 -0.62 -11.13 -7.24
C ALA A 104 0.49 -12.09 -7.71
N GLY A 105 0.25 -13.39 -7.75
CA GLY A 105 1.28 -14.37 -8.11
C GLY A 105 2.48 -14.36 -7.16
N ALA A 106 2.25 -14.24 -5.85
CA ALA A 106 3.33 -14.28 -4.87
C ALA A 106 3.86 -15.70 -4.67
N VAL A 107 5.15 -15.81 -4.43
CA VAL A 107 5.85 -17.11 -4.34
C VAL A 107 5.65 -17.84 -3.01
N ALA A 108 5.34 -17.10 -1.93
CA ALA A 108 5.11 -17.68 -0.61
C ALA A 108 4.33 -16.75 0.31
N VAL A 109 3.74 -17.33 1.36
CA VAL A 109 3.11 -16.60 2.47
C VAL A 109 3.76 -17.06 3.78
N LEU A 110 4.29 -16.12 4.55
CA LEU A 110 4.89 -16.36 5.86
C LEU A 110 3.98 -15.81 6.97
N THR A 111 3.89 -16.54 8.08
CA THR A 111 3.08 -16.12 9.24
C THR A 111 3.94 -15.63 10.38
N THR A 112 3.52 -14.54 11.04
CA THR A 112 4.17 -14.06 12.26
C THR A 112 3.63 -14.79 13.50
N PRO A 113 4.47 -15.03 14.52
CA PRO A 113 5.89 -14.59 14.66
C PRO A 113 6.84 -15.41 13.77
N LEU A 114 7.73 -14.69 13.07
CA LEU A 114 8.69 -15.31 12.15
C LEU A 114 9.88 -15.90 12.92
N THR A 115 10.19 -17.15 12.61
CA THR A 115 11.40 -17.83 13.09
C THR A 115 12.35 -18.11 11.93
N GLN A 116 13.62 -18.44 12.24
CA GLN A 116 14.58 -18.85 11.23
C GLN A 116 14.15 -20.15 10.55
N SER A 117 13.54 -21.05 11.32
CA SER A 117 13.02 -22.32 10.80
C SER A 117 11.89 -22.11 9.76
N ASP A 118 11.03 -21.11 9.97
CA ASP A 118 9.96 -20.79 9.00
C ASP A 118 10.56 -20.34 7.66
N PHE A 119 11.64 -19.56 7.71
CA PHE A 119 12.39 -19.16 6.52
C PHE A 119 13.06 -20.38 5.84
N ASP A 120 13.69 -21.26 6.63
CA ASP A 120 14.36 -22.45 6.08
C ASP A 120 13.40 -23.38 5.37
N GLN A 121 12.23 -23.62 5.98
CA GLN A 121 11.18 -24.46 5.39
C GLN A 121 10.58 -23.88 4.11
N ASN A 122 10.41 -22.57 4.05
CA ASN A 122 9.83 -21.89 2.88
C ASN A 122 10.88 -21.42 1.87
N TRP A 123 12.18 -21.58 2.16
CA TRP A 123 13.26 -21.04 1.33
C TRP A 123 13.24 -21.56 -0.10
N VAL A 124 12.92 -22.82 -0.28
CA VAL A 124 12.81 -23.46 -1.61
C VAL A 124 11.66 -22.85 -2.39
N LEU A 125 10.51 -22.63 -1.75
CA LEU A 125 9.34 -22.00 -2.37
C LEU A 125 9.64 -20.54 -2.75
N MET A 126 10.25 -19.79 -1.84
CA MET A 126 10.61 -18.40 -2.07
C MET A 126 11.59 -18.20 -3.23
N ASN A 127 12.42 -19.20 -3.53
CA ASN A 127 13.34 -19.20 -4.67
C ASN A 127 12.84 -20.03 -5.86
N GLY A 128 11.64 -20.58 -5.77
CA GLY A 128 11.01 -21.38 -6.82
C GLY A 128 10.56 -20.56 -8.03
N PRO A 129 9.83 -21.19 -8.96
CA PRO A 129 9.22 -20.47 -10.08
C PRO A 129 8.24 -19.43 -9.57
N ILE A 130 8.10 -18.33 -10.31
CA ILE A 130 7.17 -17.25 -9.99
C ILE A 130 5.82 -17.62 -10.60
N PRO A 131 4.73 -17.69 -9.80
CA PRO A 131 3.40 -17.98 -10.29
C PRO A 131 2.84 -16.86 -11.17
N ASP A 132 1.86 -17.16 -11.99
CA ASP A 132 1.08 -16.17 -12.71
C ASP A 132 0.32 -15.27 -11.71
N ALA A 133 0.00 -14.05 -12.14
CA ALA A 133 -0.73 -13.07 -11.35
C ALA A 133 -2.11 -12.81 -12.00
N PRO A 134 -3.12 -13.67 -11.74
CA PRO A 134 -4.43 -13.52 -12.39
C PRO A 134 -5.15 -12.20 -12.04
N GLY A 135 -4.82 -11.59 -10.89
CA GLY A 135 -5.37 -10.30 -10.53
C GLY A 135 -4.94 -9.14 -11.42
N LEU A 136 -3.91 -9.29 -12.25
CA LEU A 136 -3.57 -8.28 -13.27
C LEU A 136 -4.58 -8.29 -14.42
N ALA A 137 -5.04 -9.46 -14.85
CA ALA A 137 -6.05 -9.56 -15.91
C ALA A 137 -7.38 -8.90 -15.50
N ASP A 138 -7.75 -9.00 -14.22
CA ASP A 138 -8.96 -8.34 -13.68
C ASP A 138 -8.81 -6.80 -13.67
N LEU A 139 -7.59 -6.27 -13.51
CA LEU A 139 -7.32 -4.82 -13.57
C LEU A 139 -7.44 -4.30 -15.01
N ASP A 140 -6.91 -5.01 -15.98
CA ASP A 140 -7.01 -4.64 -17.41
C ASP A 140 -8.46 -4.64 -17.88
N GLU A 141 -9.31 -5.55 -17.36
CA GLU A 141 -10.74 -5.59 -17.66
C GLU A 141 -11.51 -4.42 -17.01
N LEU A 142 -11.09 -4.00 -15.81
CA LEU A 142 -11.70 -2.88 -15.08
C LEU A 142 -11.25 -1.50 -15.61
N TYR A 143 -10.05 -1.42 -16.17
CA TYR A 143 -9.45 -0.21 -16.74
C TYR A 143 -8.92 -0.51 -18.15
N PRO A 144 -9.82 -0.77 -19.14
CA PRO A 144 -9.39 -0.90 -20.52
C PRO A 144 -8.64 0.37 -20.91
N ASP A 145 -7.46 0.20 -21.46
CA ASP A 145 -6.58 1.30 -21.89
C ASP A 145 -7.39 2.35 -22.64
N ILE A 146 -7.46 3.57 -22.10
CA ILE A 146 -8.15 4.70 -22.69
C ILE A 146 -7.51 5.10 -24.04
N ASP A 147 -6.37 4.51 -24.37
CA ASP A 147 -5.64 4.77 -25.63
C ASP A 147 -6.31 4.18 -26.87
N GLU A 148 -7.26 3.23 -26.73
CA GLU A 148 -8.05 2.76 -27.88
C GLU A 148 -9.31 3.60 -28.18
N ILE A 149 -9.64 4.59 -27.34
CA ILE A 149 -10.75 5.52 -27.61
C ILE A 149 -10.22 6.86 -28.15
N THR A 150 -9.21 6.83 -29.00
CA THR A 150 -8.86 8.02 -29.78
C THR A 150 -9.49 7.96 -31.18
N GLU A 151 -10.70 7.45 -31.30
CA GLU A 151 -11.63 7.97 -32.27
C GLU A 151 -12.33 9.17 -31.65
N LYS A 152 -11.67 10.32 -31.79
CA LYS A 152 -12.25 11.63 -31.58
C LYS A 152 -13.61 11.64 -32.29
N PRO A 153 -14.75 11.74 -31.58
CA PRO A 153 -16.03 11.87 -32.26
C PRO A 153 -15.91 13.08 -33.19
N PRO A 154 -16.37 13.02 -34.43
CA PRO A 154 -16.29 14.15 -35.32
C PRO A 154 -17.01 15.30 -34.64
N ILE A 155 -16.27 16.39 -34.44
CA ILE A 155 -16.84 17.65 -33.93
C ILE A 155 -17.91 18.00 -34.92
N PRO A 156 -19.22 18.03 -34.54
CA PRO A 156 -20.25 18.47 -35.44
C PRO A 156 -19.95 19.91 -35.82
N SER A 157 -19.61 20.12 -37.08
CA SER A 157 -19.41 21.43 -37.66
C SER A 157 -20.67 22.25 -37.39
N ASN A 158 -20.51 23.25 -36.57
CA ASN A 158 -21.19 24.51 -36.48
C ASN A 158 -22.55 24.57 -37.25
N GLU A 159 -23.56 23.83 -36.78
CA GLU A 159 -24.94 24.11 -37.12
C GLU A 159 -25.56 24.92 -35.98
N MET A 160 -25.92 26.09 -36.34
CA MET A 160 -26.63 27.16 -35.61
C MET A 160 -27.40 26.65 -34.40
N LEU A 161 -26.91 26.99 -33.21
CA LEU A 161 -27.72 26.98 -32.00
C LEU A 161 -28.99 27.85 -32.26
N PRO A 162 -30.20 27.34 -32.02
CA PRO A 162 -31.39 28.16 -32.10
C PRO A 162 -31.28 29.31 -31.08
N PRO A 163 -31.80 30.52 -31.44
CA PRO A 163 -31.69 31.68 -30.54
C PRO A 163 -32.39 31.38 -29.22
N LEU A 164 -31.71 31.66 -28.13
CA LEU A 164 -32.23 31.56 -26.75
C LEU A 164 -33.53 32.42 -26.67
N PRO A 165 -34.61 31.92 -26.04
CA PRO A 165 -35.80 32.70 -25.81
C PRO A 165 -35.46 33.92 -24.93
N PRO A 166 -36.13 35.11 -25.16
CA PRO A 166 -35.83 36.30 -24.40
C PRO A 166 -36.16 36.11 -22.92
N THR A 167 -35.18 36.39 -22.08
CA THR A 167 -35.34 36.44 -20.63
C THR A 167 -36.46 37.42 -20.24
N PRO A 168 -37.41 37.02 -19.41
CA PRO A 168 -38.42 37.94 -18.90
C PRO A 168 -37.77 39.00 -17.99
N PRO A 169 -38.20 40.27 -18.01
CA PRO A 169 -37.73 41.31 -17.14
C PRO A 169 -38.31 41.10 -15.74
N GLY A 170 -37.61 40.34 -14.93
CA GLY A 170 -37.93 40.15 -13.51
C GLY A 170 -36.63 40.05 -12.76
N GLY A 171 -36.32 41.06 -11.95
CA GLY A 171 -35.12 41.12 -11.09
C GLY A 171 -35.09 39.94 -10.14
N PRO A 172 -33.90 39.66 -9.56
CA PRO A 172 -33.73 38.55 -8.63
C PRO A 172 -34.67 38.70 -7.43
N PRO A 173 -35.27 37.58 -6.94
CA PRO A 173 -36.09 37.66 -5.74
C PRO A 173 -35.29 38.15 -4.54
N PRO A 174 -35.90 38.92 -3.59
CA PRO A 174 -35.22 39.39 -2.42
C PRO A 174 -34.75 38.21 -1.56
N ILE A 175 -33.50 38.28 -1.15
CA ILE A 175 -32.88 37.32 -0.24
C ILE A 175 -33.61 37.44 1.12
N PRO A 176 -34.13 36.34 1.71
CA PRO A 176 -34.70 36.43 3.05
C PRO A 176 -33.58 36.76 4.06
N GLU A 177 -33.74 37.86 4.76
CA GLU A 177 -32.93 38.23 5.91
C GLU A 177 -33.14 37.20 7.01
N GLY A 178 -32.10 36.47 7.41
CA GLY A 178 -32.21 35.56 8.52
C GLY A 178 -31.18 34.44 8.59
N PHE A 179 -29.97 34.64 8.12
CA PHE A 179 -28.85 33.79 8.54
C PHE A 179 -27.96 34.52 9.51
N PRO A 180 -27.74 33.99 10.75
CA PRO A 180 -26.79 34.59 11.67
C PRO A 180 -25.38 34.43 11.11
N GLU A 181 -24.63 35.52 11.07
CA GLU A 181 -23.21 35.53 10.73
C GLU A 181 -22.42 34.58 11.63
N PRO A 182 -21.47 33.81 11.12
CA PRO A 182 -20.54 33.07 11.96
C PRO A 182 -19.58 34.05 12.64
N THR A 183 -19.78 34.25 13.95
CA THR A 183 -18.85 34.97 14.80
C THR A 183 -17.46 34.36 14.71
N ALA A 184 -16.49 35.20 14.38
CA ALA A 184 -15.06 34.87 14.40
C ALA A 184 -14.67 34.37 15.79
N VAL A 185 -14.23 33.12 15.87
CA VAL A 185 -13.63 32.56 17.08
C VAL A 185 -12.17 32.98 17.14
N GLU A 186 -11.92 33.93 18.02
CA GLU A 186 -10.63 34.45 18.42
C GLU A 186 -9.70 33.32 18.91
N SER A 187 -8.51 33.25 18.33
CA SER A 187 -7.44 32.33 18.72
C SER A 187 -6.93 32.66 20.12
N LYS A 188 -7.25 31.85 21.13
CA LYS A 188 -6.60 31.88 22.44
C LYS A 188 -5.59 30.78 22.63
N LYS A 189 -4.34 31.19 22.55
CA LYS A 189 -3.09 30.81 23.24
C LYS A 189 -3.14 29.63 24.23
N LYS A 190 -2.25 28.65 23.96
CA LYS A 190 -1.72 27.59 24.82
C LYS A 190 -1.95 27.78 26.32
N ARG A 191 -2.51 26.76 26.96
CA ARG A 191 -2.19 26.41 28.34
C ARG A 191 -1.95 24.92 28.47
N SER A 192 -0.70 24.57 28.88
CA SER A 192 -0.24 23.31 29.41
C SER A 192 -1.17 22.84 30.54
N GLY A 193 -1.82 21.71 30.37
CA GLY A 193 -2.59 21.05 31.40
C GLY A 193 -2.05 19.63 31.59
N THR A 194 -1.31 19.46 32.69
CA THR A 194 -0.88 18.16 33.23
C THR A 194 -2.09 17.29 33.54
N VAL A 195 -2.22 16.15 32.88
CA VAL A 195 -3.26 15.17 33.21
C VAL A 195 -2.71 14.25 34.30
N SER A 196 -3.21 14.43 35.54
CA SER A 196 -2.99 13.50 36.66
C SER A 196 -3.79 12.22 36.44
N TYR A 197 -3.09 11.12 36.29
CA TYR A 197 -3.70 9.78 36.35
C TYR A 197 -3.92 9.40 37.82
N THR A 198 -5.17 9.37 38.26
CA THR A 198 -5.53 8.76 39.55
C THR A 198 -5.52 7.24 39.40
N HIS A 199 -4.64 6.60 40.11
CA HIS A 199 -4.62 5.16 40.31
C HIS A 199 -5.91 4.69 41.01
N LEU A 200 -6.74 3.90 40.29
CA LEU A 200 -7.77 3.08 40.93
C LEU A 200 -7.08 1.83 41.50
N THR A 201 -6.94 1.79 42.80
CA THR A 201 -6.54 0.58 43.53
C THR A 201 -7.74 -0.35 43.66
N LEU A 202 -7.61 -1.56 43.11
CA LEU A 202 -8.56 -2.66 43.33
C LEU A 202 -8.44 -3.19 44.76
N PRO A 203 -9.56 -3.54 45.43
CA PRO A 203 -9.49 -4.15 46.75
C PRO A 203 -9.03 -5.62 46.67
N PRO A 204 -8.36 -6.13 47.73
CA PRO A 204 -7.86 -7.50 47.73
C PRO A 204 -9.02 -8.51 47.86
N ASN A 205 -8.96 -9.52 47.02
CA ASN A 205 -9.88 -10.67 47.07
C ASN A 205 -9.61 -11.48 48.34
N ARG A 206 -10.62 -11.68 49.18
CA ARG A 206 -10.56 -12.45 50.42
C ARG A 206 -11.07 -13.86 50.10
N GLU A 207 -10.18 -14.82 50.19
CA GLU A 207 -10.50 -16.23 50.15
C GLU A 207 -11.30 -16.63 51.42
N VAL A 208 -12.35 -17.43 51.25
CA VAL A 208 -12.84 -18.42 52.19
C VAL A 208 -13.14 -19.69 51.43
#